data_bc2c70bf3c3075cddb3ba0689d50a53e
#
_entry.id   bc2c70bf3c3075cddb3ba0689d50a53e
#
_cell.length_a   1.000
_cell.length_b   1.000
_cell.length_c   1.000
_cell.angle_alpha   90.00
_cell.angle_beta   90.00
_cell.angle_gamma   90.00
#
_symmetry.space_group_name_H-M   'P 1'
#
loop_
_entity.id
_entity.type
_entity.pdbx_description
1 polymer ?
#
loop_
_entity_poly.entity_id
_entity_poly.type
_entity_poly.pdbx_seq_one_letter_code
_entity_poly.pdbx_strand_id
1 'polypeptide(L)'
;MINIEQAVCDKFPAFSHQPEAIKRSTFSLLRKLTHEQEINQFLAENEGLDPVTFIESVFDYFNFSYTVPHRDKANIPAQGRVVIIANHPIGSLDGLAILRMLLEVRQDVKILANDMLMNFDALHPLLIPLDNLGGGGALKSFRSAVKELENDRAVIIFPAGEVSRARPSGVRDTRWRPGFLKMARRAQAPLLPVRIKAKNSLLFYSASMLFKPLGTALLAQEMFNKKSATIHFRIGETIPVEALSSEHLNDKALLKRLKKHLYKIGGKKRPLFVTEKTVAHPEDRLQLLEETRPMKVLGETRDGNRILLTGYRDSPAMMRELGRLRETTFRKVGEGTGAKRDLDRFDRDYQHLLLWDHDAMVLAGAYRIGDISQLLKTRGEQGLYTQSLFDFQPGFRPFLEQGLELGRSFVNPDYWGKASLDYLWQGIGAYLNHHPTARYMVGPVTVSAAFSKPLIDHLVYYYQRFYTCPQALASAKQPYFIEPERRCALEVEYHGVDRDEGFRYLQKVFQSQGEKVPVLFKQYAALFEEGGFQLLAFSIDPDFGDCIDGLFLADLTRLKPAKRKRYLEGF
;
A
#
# COMPACT_ATOMS: atom_id res chain seq x y z
N MET A 1 34.35 -17.83 1.21
CA MET A 1 34.80 -18.44 2.48
C MET A 1 35.20 -17.36 3.48
N ILE A 2 34.84 -17.54 4.75
CA ILE A 2 35.18 -16.59 5.83
C ILE A 2 36.64 -16.84 6.26
N ASN A 3 37.41 -15.77 6.41
CA ASN A 3 38.79 -15.79 6.94
C ASN A 3 38.90 -14.82 8.12
N ILE A 4 38.93 -15.37 9.33
CA ILE A 4 38.95 -14.59 10.57
C ILE A 4 40.28 -13.85 10.74
N GLU A 5 41.39 -14.42 10.28
CA GLU A 5 42.72 -13.79 10.35
C GLU A 5 42.75 -12.49 9.53
N GLN A 6 42.26 -12.55 8.28
CA GLN A 6 42.16 -11.38 7.42
C GLN A 6 41.19 -10.35 8.00
N ALA A 7 40.01 -10.75 8.44
CA ALA A 7 38.99 -9.86 9.01
C ALA A 7 39.49 -9.12 10.28
N VAL A 8 40.33 -9.77 11.10
CA VAL A 8 40.92 -9.15 12.28
C VAL A 8 42.05 -8.18 11.89
N CYS A 9 42.89 -8.54 10.93
CA CYS A 9 43.98 -7.67 10.47
C CYS A 9 43.43 -6.41 9.77
N ASP A 10 42.38 -6.54 8.97
CA ASP A 10 41.73 -5.41 8.31
C ASP A 10 41.07 -4.45 9.32
N LYS A 11 40.46 -4.99 10.37
CA LYS A 11 39.77 -4.19 11.39
C LYS A 11 40.71 -3.60 12.46
N PHE A 12 41.79 -4.28 12.72
CA PHE A 12 42.83 -3.89 13.70
C PHE A 12 44.24 -3.98 13.10
N PRO A 13 44.65 -3.05 12.22
CA PRO A 13 45.93 -3.10 11.53
C PRO A 13 47.15 -3.22 12.49
N ALA A 14 47.03 -2.63 13.68
CA ALA A 14 48.09 -2.74 14.72
C ALA A 14 48.30 -4.18 15.20
N PHE A 15 47.33 -5.08 15.02
CA PHE A 15 47.45 -6.47 15.43
C PHE A 15 48.38 -7.27 14.48
N SER A 16 48.54 -6.85 13.24
CA SER A 16 49.46 -7.47 12.27
C SER A 16 50.93 -7.38 12.69
N HIS A 17 51.28 -6.41 13.53
CA HIS A 17 52.64 -6.17 14.04
C HIS A 17 52.96 -6.90 15.34
N GLN A 18 52.02 -7.72 15.89
CA GLN A 18 52.26 -8.51 17.10
C GLN A 18 53.19 -9.71 16.83
N PRO A 19 53.90 -10.22 17.86
CA PRO A 19 54.72 -11.43 17.75
C PRO A 19 53.93 -12.64 17.26
N GLU A 20 54.52 -13.47 16.40
CA GLU A 20 53.88 -14.62 15.76
C GLU A 20 53.21 -15.60 16.74
N ALA A 21 53.86 -15.84 17.92
CA ALA A 21 53.29 -16.71 18.95
C ALA A 21 51.94 -16.18 19.50
N ILE A 22 51.82 -14.85 19.68
CA ILE A 22 50.60 -14.18 20.13
C ILE A 22 49.54 -14.24 19.05
N LYS A 23 49.90 -13.98 17.79
CA LYS A 23 49.00 -14.07 16.66
C LYS A 23 48.42 -15.49 16.55
N ARG A 24 49.27 -16.53 16.50
CA ARG A 24 48.83 -17.93 16.36
C ARG A 24 47.85 -18.35 17.45
N SER A 25 48.17 -18.06 18.73
CA SER A 25 47.28 -18.43 19.84
C SER A 25 45.97 -17.67 19.79
N THR A 26 45.99 -16.37 19.46
CA THR A 26 44.78 -15.53 19.36
C THR A 26 43.90 -15.98 18.19
N PHE A 27 44.49 -16.20 17.00
CA PHE A 27 43.74 -16.67 15.85
C PHE A 27 43.18 -18.07 16.05
N SER A 28 43.92 -19.01 16.67
CA SER A 28 43.42 -20.34 17.03
C SER A 28 42.19 -20.26 17.93
N LEU A 29 42.27 -19.38 18.96
CA LEU A 29 41.12 -19.17 19.86
C LEU A 29 39.94 -18.51 19.16
N LEU A 30 40.18 -17.47 18.33
CA LEU A 30 39.11 -16.80 17.59
C LEU A 30 38.46 -17.70 16.57
N ARG A 31 39.21 -18.50 15.80
CA ARG A 31 38.64 -19.48 14.85
C ARG A 31 37.74 -20.48 15.55
N LYS A 32 38.15 -20.97 16.74
CA LYS A 32 37.33 -21.89 17.54
C LYS A 32 36.07 -21.20 18.09
N LEU A 33 36.17 -19.96 18.59
CA LEU A 33 35.04 -19.20 19.13
C LEU A 33 34.04 -18.78 18.04
N THR A 34 34.51 -18.54 16.82
CA THR A 34 33.69 -18.12 15.69
C THR A 34 33.17 -19.28 14.85
N HIS A 35 33.59 -20.51 15.15
CA HIS A 35 33.25 -21.71 14.38
C HIS A 35 33.57 -21.57 12.88
N GLU A 36 34.74 -20.98 12.56
CA GLU A 36 35.17 -20.68 11.19
C GLU A 36 35.12 -21.92 10.28
N GLN A 37 35.56 -23.05 10.76
CA GLN A 37 35.64 -24.28 10.00
C GLN A 37 34.26 -24.83 9.68
N GLU A 38 33.37 -24.88 10.67
CA GLU A 38 31.99 -25.36 10.51
C GLU A 38 31.19 -24.45 9.56
N ILE A 39 31.38 -23.11 9.67
CA ILE A 39 30.73 -22.16 8.77
C ILE A 39 31.23 -22.34 7.34
N ASN A 40 32.54 -22.46 7.12
CA ASN A 40 33.10 -22.62 5.78
C ASN A 40 32.69 -23.95 5.13
N GLN A 41 32.59 -25.03 5.92
CA GLN A 41 32.05 -26.31 5.46
C GLN A 41 30.57 -26.15 5.04
N PHE A 42 29.75 -25.54 5.90
CA PHE A 42 28.34 -25.28 5.59
C PHE A 42 28.18 -24.45 4.30
N LEU A 43 29.02 -23.41 4.10
CA LEU A 43 28.99 -22.58 2.91
C LEU A 43 29.35 -23.38 1.64
N ALA A 44 30.33 -24.26 1.72
CA ALA A 44 30.72 -25.10 0.60
C ALA A 44 29.61 -26.12 0.23
N GLU A 45 28.95 -26.70 1.22
CA GLU A 45 27.85 -27.64 1.02
C GLU A 45 26.57 -26.96 0.47
N ASN A 46 26.43 -25.64 0.63
CA ASN A 46 25.26 -24.86 0.21
C ASN A 46 25.60 -23.80 -0.85
N GLU A 47 26.67 -24.01 -1.63
CA GLU A 47 27.05 -23.13 -2.71
C GLU A 47 26.03 -23.13 -3.85
N GLY A 48 25.70 -21.96 -4.41
CA GLY A 48 24.80 -21.80 -5.56
C GLY A 48 23.31 -21.85 -5.23
N LEU A 49 22.92 -21.95 -3.97
CA LEU A 49 21.51 -21.91 -3.58
C LEU A 49 20.92 -20.50 -3.78
N ASP A 50 19.62 -20.45 -4.10
CA ASP A 50 18.88 -19.20 -4.06
C ASP A 50 18.70 -18.69 -2.61
N PRO A 51 18.40 -17.37 -2.43
CA PRO A 51 18.33 -16.78 -1.09
C PRO A 51 17.37 -17.48 -0.11
N VAL A 52 16.21 -17.93 -0.59
CA VAL A 52 15.18 -18.55 0.27
C VAL A 52 15.65 -19.92 0.74
N THR A 53 16.09 -20.77 -0.20
CA THR A 53 16.61 -22.09 0.08
C THR A 53 17.85 -22.03 1.00
N PHE A 54 18.74 -21.05 0.78
CA PHE A 54 19.89 -20.84 1.65
C PHE A 54 19.47 -20.49 3.09
N ILE A 55 18.49 -19.59 3.28
CA ILE A 55 17.99 -19.25 4.62
C ILE A 55 17.35 -20.47 5.29
N GLU A 56 16.60 -21.28 4.55
CA GLU A 56 16.00 -22.50 5.06
C GLU A 56 17.08 -23.53 5.48
N SER A 57 18.13 -23.72 4.67
CA SER A 57 19.26 -24.58 5.05
C SER A 57 19.96 -24.11 6.34
N VAL A 58 20.08 -22.77 6.54
CA VAL A 58 20.60 -22.22 7.80
C VAL A 58 19.67 -22.57 8.97
N PHE A 59 18.35 -22.45 8.78
CA PHE A 59 17.38 -22.79 9.83
C PHE A 59 17.41 -24.29 10.18
N ASP A 60 17.50 -25.15 9.18
CA ASP A 60 17.60 -26.60 9.38
C ASP A 60 18.90 -26.96 10.11
N TYR A 61 20.04 -26.38 9.70
CA TYR A 61 21.33 -26.60 10.36
C TYR A 61 21.32 -26.26 11.86
N PHE A 62 20.64 -25.17 12.23
CA PHE A 62 20.49 -24.74 13.63
C PHE A 62 19.25 -25.31 14.31
N ASN A 63 18.40 -26.08 13.61
CA ASN A 63 17.05 -26.46 14.08
C ASN A 63 16.32 -25.21 14.66
N PHE A 64 16.38 -24.12 13.90
CA PHE A 64 15.90 -22.80 14.30
C PHE A 64 14.55 -22.51 13.63
N SER A 65 13.63 -21.89 14.35
CA SER A 65 12.32 -21.57 13.84
C SER A 65 11.84 -20.19 14.33
N TYR A 66 10.78 -19.68 13.68
CA TYR A 66 10.08 -18.48 14.15
C TYR A 66 8.57 -18.68 14.10
N THR A 67 7.87 -17.87 14.89
CA THR A 67 6.41 -17.81 14.87
C THR A 67 5.94 -16.37 14.70
N VAL A 68 4.87 -16.20 13.94
CA VAL A 68 4.17 -14.92 13.78
C VAL A 68 2.66 -15.17 13.84
N PRO A 69 1.87 -14.47 14.65
CA PRO A 69 0.43 -14.60 14.64
C PRO A 69 -0.13 -14.19 13.28
N HIS A 70 -1.09 -14.94 12.75
CA HIS A 70 -1.70 -14.69 11.44
C HIS A 70 -2.21 -13.25 11.28
N ARG A 71 -2.86 -12.70 12.32
CA ARG A 71 -3.32 -11.31 12.33
C ARG A 71 -2.19 -10.29 12.20
N ASP A 72 -1.01 -10.59 12.78
CA ASP A 72 0.17 -9.72 12.75
C ASP A 72 0.85 -9.80 11.36
N LYS A 73 0.90 -11.01 10.76
CA LYS A 73 1.40 -11.23 9.40
C LYS A 73 0.60 -10.43 8.37
N ALA A 74 -0.72 -10.30 8.57
CA ALA A 74 -1.60 -9.49 7.74
C ALA A 74 -1.32 -7.96 7.81
N ASN A 75 -0.42 -7.50 8.69
CA ASN A 75 0.04 -6.12 8.73
C ASN A 75 1.25 -5.85 7.82
N ILE A 76 1.82 -6.88 7.19
CA ILE A 76 2.90 -6.71 6.21
C ILE A 76 2.28 -6.24 4.89
N PRO A 77 2.65 -5.05 4.35
CA PRO A 77 2.17 -4.62 3.04
C PRO A 77 2.68 -5.56 1.94
N ALA A 78 1.78 -6.12 1.14
CA ALA A 78 2.15 -7.01 0.04
C ALA A 78 2.86 -6.25 -1.11
N GLN A 79 2.63 -4.94 -1.22
CA GLN A 79 3.16 -4.07 -2.28
C GLN A 79 3.43 -2.67 -1.73
N GLY A 80 4.17 -1.87 -2.50
CA GLY A 80 4.48 -0.48 -2.19
C GLY A 80 5.67 -0.32 -1.24
N ARG A 81 6.20 0.89 -1.21
CA ARG A 81 7.37 1.25 -0.40
C ARG A 81 7.07 1.15 1.09
N VAL A 82 7.99 0.58 1.86
CA VAL A 82 7.88 0.51 3.31
C VAL A 82 9.26 0.38 3.95
N VAL A 83 9.52 1.14 5.00
CA VAL A 83 10.70 0.95 5.85
C VAL A 83 10.30 0.09 7.04
N ILE A 84 10.90 -1.09 7.12
CA ILE A 84 10.64 -2.05 8.20
C ILE A 84 11.69 -1.83 9.28
N ILE A 85 11.23 -1.43 10.47
CA ILE A 85 12.09 -1.19 11.63
C ILE A 85 11.93 -2.31 12.64
N ALA A 86 13.04 -2.92 13.06
CA ALA A 86 13.04 -4.01 14.04
C ALA A 86 14.07 -3.80 15.15
N ASN A 87 13.80 -4.34 16.34
CA ASN A 87 14.83 -4.53 17.36
C ASN A 87 15.68 -5.75 17.00
N HIS A 88 16.92 -5.81 17.54
CA HIS A 88 17.94 -6.77 17.15
C HIS A 88 18.44 -7.61 18.35
N PRO A 89 17.63 -8.56 18.87
CA PRO A 89 17.96 -9.23 20.13
C PRO A 89 19.07 -10.28 20.06
N ILE A 90 19.22 -11.05 18.97
CA ILE A 90 20.14 -12.20 18.91
C ILE A 90 21.19 -12.14 17.80
N GLY A 91 21.11 -11.20 16.88
CA GLY A 91 22.12 -11.01 15.83
C GLY A 91 21.72 -11.59 14.47
N SER A 92 22.61 -12.26 13.76
CA SER A 92 22.41 -12.66 12.35
C SER A 92 21.13 -13.45 12.10
N LEU A 93 20.73 -14.33 13.00
CA LEU A 93 19.48 -15.09 12.88
C LEU A 93 18.22 -14.23 12.90
N ASP A 94 18.24 -13.05 13.57
CA ASP A 94 17.10 -12.11 13.48
C ASP A 94 16.92 -11.58 12.06
N GLY A 95 18.06 -11.25 11.39
CA GLY A 95 18.08 -10.75 10.03
C GLY A 95 17.57 -11.77 9.04
N LEU A 96 18.00 -13.03 9.15
CA LEU A 96 17.53 -14.13 8.30
C LEU A 96 16.05 -14.44 8.54
N ALA A 97 15.62 -14.47 9.80
CA ALA A 97 14.24 -14.78 10.14
C ALA A 97 13.26 -13.69 9.68
N ILE A 98 13.60 -12.41 9.81
CA ILE A 98 12.74 -11.33 9.31
C ILE A 98 12.70 -11.32 7.77
N LEU A 99 13.83 -11.60 7.10
CA LEU A 99 13.87 -11.77 5.64
C LEU A 99 12.94 -12.90 5.19
N ARG A 100 13.12 -14.12 5.77
CA ARG A 100 12.30 -15.28 5.39
C ARG A 100 10.81 -15.04 5.61
N MET A 101 10.44 -14.45 6.76
CA MET A 101 9.06 -14.09 7.08
C MET A 101 8.45 -13.12 6.05
N LEU A 102 9.23 -12.11 5.62
CA LEU A 102 8.74 -11.12 4.67
C LEU A 102 8.65 -11.70 3.25
N LEU A 103 9.60 -12.57 2.87
CA LEU A 103 9.61 -13.26 1.58
C LEU A 103 8.41 -14.21 1.39
N GLU A 104 7.71 -14.60 2.46
CA GLU A 104 6.42 -15.31 2.38
C GLU A 104 5.26 -14.42 1.89
N VAL A 105 5.43 -13.10 1.94
CA VAL A 105 4.39 -12.12 1.58
C VAL A 105 4.75 -11.35 0.32
N ARG A 106 6.04 -10.98 0.17
CA ARG A 106 6.54 -10.16 -0.95
C ARG A 106 7.99 -10.49 -1.29
N GLN A 107 8.34 -10.50 -2.58
CA GLN A 107 9.68 -10.88 -3.06
C GLN A 107 10.66 -9.71 -3.19
N ASP A 108 10.21 -8.48 -3.11
CA ASP A 108 10.96 -7.25 -3.35
C ASP A 108 11.55 -6.65 -2.06
N VAL A 109 12.09 -7.51 -1.20
CA VAL A 109 12.63 -7.13 0.12
C VAL A 109 14.13 -6.94 0.05
N LYS A 110 14.63 -5.86 0.65
CA LYS A 110 16.06 -5.61 0.88
C LYS A 110 16.33 -5.39 2.36
N ILE A 111 17.53 -5.74 2.80
CA ILE A 111 17.98 -5.50 4.18
C ILE A 111 19.32 -4.73 4.18
N LEU A 112 19.40 -3.71 5.03
CA LEU A 112 20.68 -3.05 5.32
C LEU A 112 21.52 -3.97 6.19
N ALA A 113 22.63 -4.46 5.64
CA ALA A 113 23.49 -5.45 6.25
C ALA A 113 24.93 -4.93 6.39
N ASN A 114 25.60 -5.40 7.44
CA ASN A 114 27.03 -5.14 7.63
C ASN A 114 27.88 -6.08 6.77
N ASP A 115 29.19 -5.81 6.71
CA ASP A 115 30.18 -6.53 5.90
C ASP A 115 30.19 -8.05 6.15
N MET A 116 29.83 -8.51 7.34
CA MET A 116 29.79 -9.96 7.65
C MET A 116 28.76 -10.73 6.81
N LEU A 117 27.56 -10.17 6.61
CA LEU A 117 26.54 -10.81 5.77
C LEU A 117 26.89 -10.75 4.28
N MET A 118 27.75 -9.82 3.88
CA MET A 118 28.24 -9.72 2.50
C MET A 118 29.13 -10.91 2.09
N ASN A 119 29.60 -11.72 3.03
CA ASN A 119 30.36 -12.95 2.73
C ASN A 119 29.45 -14.13 2.31
N PHE A 120 28.13 -13.97 2.32
CA PHE A 120 27.17 -14.99 1.92
C PHE A 120 26.61 -14.67 0.54
N ASP A 121 27.22 -15.22 -0.51
CA ASP A 121 26.89 -14.92 -1.91
C ASP A 121 25.40 -15.14 -2.22
N ALA A 122 24.82 -16.20 -1.69
CA ALA A 122 23.39 -16.51 -1.82
C ALA A 122 22.47 -15.36 -1.34
N LEU A 123 22.92 -14.53 -0.41
CA LEU A 123 22.11 -13.43 0.14
C LEU A 123 22.31 -12.10 -0.61
N HIS A 124 23.32 -11.96 -1.47
CA HIS A 124 23.62 -10.70 -2.17
C HIS A 124 22.40 -10.05 -2.83
N PRO A 125 21.49 -10.81 -3.49
CA PRO A 125 20.29 -10.20 -4.08
C PRO A 125 19.39 -9.48 -3.09
N LEU A 126 19.47 -9.80 -1.79
CA LEU A 126 18.64 -9.22 -0.72
C LEU A 126 19.36 -8.12 0.08
N LEU A 127 20.67 -7.95 -0.10
CA LEU A 127 21.48 -7.09 0.76
C LEU A 127 21.68 -5.68 0.18
N ILE A 128 21.67 -4.68 1.07
CA ILE A 128 22.22 -3.35 0.83
C ILE A 128 23.40 -3.20 1.78
N PRO A 129 24.64 -3.10 1.27
CA PRO A 129 25.82 -3.06 2.14
C PRO A 129 25.85 -1.78 2.97
N LEU A 130 26.13 -1.93 4.29
CA LEU A 130 26.46 -0.85 5.21
C LEU A 130 27.97 -0.72 5.29
N ASP A 131 28.54 0.19 4.52
CA ASP A 131 29.95 0.52 4.63
C ASP A 131 30.19 1.37 5.88
N ASN A 132 30.82 0.76 6.90
CA ASN A 132 31.12 1.39 8.19
C ASN A 132 32.52 2.03 8.25
N LEU A 133 33.31 1.93 7.19
CA LEU A 133 34.75 2.24 7.21
C LEU A 133 35.13 3.62 6.62
N GLY A 134 34.16 4.44 6.18
CA GLY A 134 34.49 5.76 5.65
C GLY A 134 33.29 6.67 5.47
N GLY A 135 33.44 7.98 5.57
CA GLY A 135 32.36 8.98 5.46
C GLY A 135 31.57 8.96 4.15
N GLY A 136 32.07 8.31 3.08
CA GLY A 136 31.39 8.12 1.80
C GLY A 136 30.47 6.92 1.75
N GLY A 137 30.78 5.83 2.46
CA GLY A 137 30.01 4.58 2.40
C GLY A 137 28.62 4.67 2.99
N ALA A 138 28.47 5.33 4.14
CA ALA A 138 27.16 5.56 4.76
C ALA A 138 26.20 6.35 3.85
N LEU A 139 26.73 7.31 3.07
CA LEU A 139 25.92 8.08 2.11
C LEU A 139 25.52 7.22 0.91
N LYS A 140 26.39 6.32 0.43
CA LYS A 140 26.10 5.37 -0.65
C LYS A 140 25.01 4.40 -0.22
N SER A 141 25.12 3.78 0.95
CA SER A 141 24.09 2.89 1.52
C SER A 141 22.75 3.60 1.69
N PHE A 142 22.77 4.85 2.16
CA PHE A 142 21.58 5.69 2.28
C PHE A 142 20.90 5.90 0.92
N ARG A 143 21.67 6.31 -0.11
CA ARG A 143 21.14 6.54 -1.47
C ARG A 143 20.59 5.25 -2.08
N SER A 144 21.27 4.12 -1.90
CA SER A 144 20.79 2.82 -2.38
C SER A 144 19.46 2.44 -1.72
N ALA A 145 19.35 2.59 -0.40
CA ALA A 145 18.10 2.29 0.31
C ALA A 145 16.95 3.21 -0.12
N VAL A 146 17.19 4.50 -0.32
CA VAL A 146 16.18 5.44 -0.84
C VAL A 146 15.75 5.05 -2.24
N LYS A 147 16.67 4.68 -3.13
CA LYS A 147 16.36 4.21 -4.48
C LYS A 147 15.48 2.96 -4.47
N GLU A 148 15.76 1.99 -3.59
CA GLU A 148 14.91 0.79 -3.46
C GLU A 148 13.49 1.17 -3.01
N LEU A 149 13.35 2.10 -2.05
CA LEU A 149 12.05 2.60 -1.61
C LEU A 149 11.32 3.37 -2.71
N GLU A 150 12.02 4.22 -3.49
CA GLU A 150 11.45 4.95 -4.63
C GLU A 150 10.95 4.01 -5.73
N ASN A 151 11.51 2.79 -5.82
CA ASN A 151 11.04 1.70 -6.67
C ASN A 151 9.93 0.84 -6.02
N ASP A 152 9.25 1.38 -5.00
CA ASP A 152 8.16 0.73 -4.26
C ASP A 152 8.54 -0.59 -3.55
N ARG A 153 9.82 -0.79 -3.20
CA ARG A 153 10.33 -1.97 -2.50
C ARG A 153 10.34 -1.80 -0.98
N ALA A 154 10.48 -2.91 -0.26
CA ALA A 154 10.59 -2.95 1.19
C ALA A 154 12.06 -2.94 1.64
N VAL A 155 12.40 -2.10 2.63
CA VAL A 155 13.75 -2.01 3.18
C VAL A 155 13.73 -2.27 4.69
N ILE A 156 14.46 -3.31 5.13
CA ILE A 156 14.60 -3.68 6.55
C ILE A 156 15.79 -2.95 7.14
N ILE A 157 15.57 -2.39 8.32
CA ILE A 157 16.60 -1.66 9.08
C ILE A 157 16.52 -2.04 10.56
N PHE A 158 17.67 -2.29 11.16
CA PHE A 158 17.86 -2.37 12.60
C PHE A 158 18.38 -1.02 13.12
N PRO A 159 17.54 -0.14 13.69
CA PRO A 159 17.91 1.26 13.93
C PRO A 159 19.03 1.45 14.96
N ALA A 160 19.26 0.47 15.84
CA ALA A 160 20.36 0.49 16.82
C ALA A 160 21.74 0.30 16.17
N GLY A 161 21.80 -0.43 15.03
CA GLY A 161 23.05 -0.79 14.35
C GLY A 161 23.93 -1.76 15.15
N GLU A 162 23.43 -2.32 16.24
CA GLU A 162 24.08 -3.32 17.09
C GLU A 162 23.01 -4.18 17.80
N VAL A 163 23.43 -5.34 18.29
CA VAL A 163 22.56 -6.28 19.03
C VAL A 163 22.12 -5.66 20.36
N SER A 164 20.87 -5.97 20.75
CA SER A 164 20.25 -5.49 21.99
C SER A 164 21.07 -5.88 23.23
N ARG A 165 21.03 -5.05 24.26
CA ARG A 165 21.78 -5.23 25.51
C ARG A 165 20.84 -5.50 26.68
N ALA A 166 21.33 -6.20 27.70
CA ALA A 166 20.62 -6.34 28.97
C ALA A 166 20.52 -4.99 29.69
N ARG A 167 19.35 -4.70 30.23
CA ARG A 167 19.04 -3.51 31.04
C ARG A 167 18.10 -3.91 32.18
N PRO A 168 17.97 -3.10 33.24
CA PRO A 168 16.99 -3.40 34.30
C PRO A 168 15.56 -3.62 33.79
N SER A 169 15.19 -2.96 32.69
CA SER A 169 13.89 -3.11 32.02
C SER A 169 13.80 -4.29 31.04
N GLY A 170 14.77 -5.21 31.05
CA GLY A 170 14.91 -6.34 30.13
C GLY A 170 15.84 -6.08 28.96
N VAL A 171 15.89 -7.02 28.03
CA VAL A 171 16.73 -6.90 26.82
C VAL A 171 16.15 -5.83 25.91
N ARG A 172 16.96 -4.82 25.61
CA ARG A 172 16.55 -3.64 24.83
C ARG A 172 17.69 -3.18 23.93
N ASP A 173 17.32 -2.62 22.77
CA ASP A 173 18.27 -1.94 21.89
C ASP A 173 18.98 -0.79 22.63
N THR A 174 20.12 -0.44 22.14
CA THR A 174 20.85 0.78 22.52
C THR A 174 20.17 2.02 21.90
N ARG A 175 20.88 3.10 21.71
CA ARG A 175 20.34 4.32 21.11
C ARG A 175 20.06 4.10 19.61
N TRP A 176 18.85 4.41 19.15
CA TRP A 176 18.50 4.37 17.75
C TRP A 176 19.12 5.54 16.97
N ARG A 177 19.61 5.27 15.76
CA ARG A 177 20.17 6.25 14.83
C ARG A 177 19.09 6.79 13.90
N PRO A 178 19.16 8.08 13.47
CA PRO A 178 18.10 8.72 12.69
C PRO A 178 18.07 8.35 11.20
N GLY A 179 19.01 7.54 10.70
CA GLY A 179 19.12 7.22 9.27
C GLY A 179 17.82 6.72 8.63
N PHE A 180 17.17 5.75 9.26
CA PHE A 180 15.89 5.21 8.74
C PHE A 180 14.78 6.26 8.67
N LEU A 181 14.72 7.18 9.63
CA LEU A 181 13.72 8.25 9.66
C LEU A 181 13.91 9.22 8.49
N LYS A 182 15.18 9.55 8.18
CA LYS A 182 15.52 10.38 7.02
C LYS A 182 15.19 9.67 5.71
N MET A 183 15.42 8.34 5.62
CA MET A 183 15.06 7.52 4.45
C MET A 183 13.53 7.50 4.25
N ALA A 184 12.78 7.23 5.31
CA ALA A 184 11.32 7.20 5.28
C ALA A 184 10.73 8.54 4.80
N ARG A 185 11.18 9.66 5.38
CA ARG A 185 10.74 11.00 4.96
C ARG A 185 11.15 11.32 3.52
N ARG A 186 12.38 11.00 3.10
CA ARG A 186 12.88 11.27 1.74
C ARG A 186 12.11 10.50 0.68
N ALA A 187 11.86 9.21 0.92
CA ALA A 187 11.15 8.33 -0.01
C ALA A 187 9.62 8.38 0.18
N GLN A 188 9.09 9.19 1.09
CA GLN A 188 7.67 9.21 1.47
C GLN A 188 7.15 7.78 1.77
N ALA A 189 7.95 7.00 2.54
CA ALA A 189 7.67 5.61 2.86
C ALA A 189 7.16 5.46 4.30
N PRO A 190 6.03 4.76 4.54
CA PRO A 190 5.56 4.48 5.88
C PRO A 190 6.53 3.56 6.64
N LEU A 191 6.43 3.55 7.98
CA LEU A 191 7.20 2.64 8.83
C LEU A 191 6.35 1.43 9.25
N LEU A 192 6.90 0.22 9.06
CA LEU A 192 6.34 -1.01 9.64
C LEU A 192 7.18 -1.43 10.86
N PRO A 193 6.66 -1.31 12.08
CA PRO A 193 7.41 -1.70 13.27
C PRO A 193 7.25 -3.20 13.56
N VAL A 194 8.37 -3.92 13.63
CA VAL A 194 8.45 -5.36 13.91
C VAL A 194 9.19 -5.60 15.21
N ARG A 195 8.52 -6.18 16.20
CA ARG A 195 9.13 -6.55 17.47
C ARG A 195 9.52 -8.02 17.48
N ILE A 196 10.82 -8.29 17.66
CA ILE A 196 11.39 -9.61 17.82
C ILE A 196 11.53 -9.91 19.32
N LYS A 197 10.90 -11.01 19.74
CA LYS A 197 11.01 -11.51 21.13
C LYS A 197 11.97 -12.70 21.15
N ALA A 198 13.19 -12.43 21.50
CA ALA A 198 14.27 -13.40 21.68
C ALA A 198 15.27 -12.88 22.73
N LYS A 199 16.15 -13.77 23.19
CA LYS A 199 17.21 -13.41 24.16
C LYS A 199 18.47 -14.22 23.87
N ASN A 200 19.65 -13.63 24.06
CA ASN A 200 20.93 -14.33 24.14
C ASN A 200 21.15 -14.92 25.54
N SER A 201 22.23 -15.65 25.71
CA SER A 201 22.61 -16.20 27.01
C SER A 201 23.00 -15.09 28.01
N LEU A 202 22.93 -15.43 29.29
CA LEU A 202 23.41 -14.53 30.35
C LEU A 202 24.91 -14.25 30.19
N LEU A 203 25.68 -15.24 29.74
CA LEU A 203 27.11 -15.11 29.47
C LEU A 203 27.40 -14.03 28.42
N PHE A 204 26.65 -14.02 27.32
CA PHE A 204 26.76 -12.98 26.29
C PHE A 204 26.52 -11.59 26.87
N TYR A 205 25.46 -11.42 27.66
CA TYR A 205 25.16 -10.10 28.23
C TYR A 205 26.21 -9.65 29.22
N SER A 206 26.73 -10.53 30.07
CA SER A 206 27.80 -10.23 31.03
C SER A 206 29.10 -9.86 30.34
N ALA A 207 29.56 -10.67 29.38
CA ALA A 207 30.77 -10.39 28.61
C ALA A 207 30.67 -9.10 27.79
N SER A 208 29.50 -8.84 27.17
CA SER A 208 29.27 -7.64 26.38
C SER A 208 29.17 -6.36 27.22
N MET A 209 28.89 -6.46 28.51
CA MET A 209 28.97 -5.33 29.46
C MET A 209 30.41 -4.98 29.83
N LEU A 210 31.27 -5.98 29.96
CA LEU A 210 32.66 -5.79 30.34
C LEU A 210 33.52 -5.28 29.18
N PHE A 211 33.40 -5.87 27.99
CA PHE A 211 34.21 -5.52 26.84
C PHE A 211 33.46 -5.72 25.52
N LYS A 212 33.10 -4.62 24.82
CA LYS A 212 32.31 -4.64 23.58
C LYS A 212 32.87 -5.53 22.46
N PRO A 213 34.18 -5.52 22.12
CA PRO A 213 34.71 -6.41 21.08
C PRO A 213 34.52 -7.89 21.38
N LEU A 214 34.65 -8.30 22.65
CA LEU A 214 34.40 -9.69 23.07
C LEU A 214 32.92 -10.09 22.82
N GLY A 215 31.98 -9.19 23.10
CA GLY A 215 30.58 -9.42 22.77
C GLY A 215 30.35 -9.65 21.27
N THR A 216 31.12 -9.00 20.38
CA THR A 216 31.00 -9.23 18.93
C THR A 216 31.54 -10.60 18.53
N ALA A 217 32.68 -11.03 19.09
CA ALA A 217 33.23 -12.37 18.83
C ALA A 217 32.31 -13.49 19.36
N LEU A 218 31.65 -13.25 20.49
CA LEU A 218 30.69 -14.20 21.06
C LEU A 218 29.37 -14.29 20.28
N LEU A 219 29.05 -13.38 19.34
CA LEU A 219 27.83 -13.48 18.56
C LEU A 219 27.76 -14.74 17.69
N ALA A 220 28.88 -15.16 17.10
CA ALA A 220 28.95 -16.42 16.35
C ALA A 220 28.69 -17.61 17.30
N GLN A 221 29.36 -17.67 18.45
CA GLN A 221 29.13 -18.70 19.47
C GLN A 221 27.67 -18.71 19.96
N GLU A 222 27.06 -17.53 20.18
CA GLU A 222 25.63 -17.43 20.53
C GLU A 222 24.71 -17.98 19.44
N MET A 223 25.05 -17.82 18.16
CA MET A 223 24.31 -18.43 17.06
C MET A 223 24.33 -19.95 17.15
N PHE A 224 25.51 -20.57 17.40
CA PHE A 224 25.64 -22.00 17.61
C PHE A 224 24.96 -22.49 18.91
N ASN A 225 24.91 -21.65 19.95
CA ASN A 225 24.16 -21.93 21.18
C ASN A 225 22.64 -21.85 21.00
N LYS A 226 22.15 -21.31 19.85
CA LYS A 226 20.71 -21.21 19.52
C LYS A 226 20.14 -22.43 18.79
N LYS A 227 20.86 -23.54 18.74
CA LYS A 227 20.31 -24.80 18.22
C LYS A 227 19.00 -25.13 18.93
N SER A 228 17.94 -25.43 18.13
CA SER A 228 16.58 -25.71 18.59
C SER A 228 15.86 -24.52 19.26
N ALA A 229 16.20 -23.28 18.86
CA ALA A 229 15.53 -22.08 19.37
C ALA A 229 14.38 -21.64 18.47
N THR A 230 13.31 -21.18 19.11
CA THR A 230 12.19 -20.51 18.41
C THR A 230 12.12 -19.04 18.84
N ILE A 231 12.03 -18.13 17.87
CA ILE A 231 11.78 -16.70 18.13
C ILE A 231 10.35 -16.32 17.76
N HIS A 232 9.86 -15.23 18.35
CA HIS A 232 8.49 -14.80 18.16
C HIS A 232 8.43 -13.38 17.61
N PHE A 233 7.76 -13.20 16.47
CA PHE A 233 7.49 -11.90 15.90
C PHE A 233 6.17 -11.32 16.37
N ARG A 234 6.14 -10.00 16.53
CA ARG A 234 4.92 -9.20 16.68
C ARG A 234 5.04 -8.03 15.72
N ILE A 235 4.07 -7.87 14.83
CA ILE A 235 4.08 -6.86 13.78
C ILE A 235 2.97 -5.85 14.07
N GLY A 236 3.34 -4.57 14.15
CA GLY A 236 2.39 -3.48 14.32
C GLY A 236 1.72 -3.10 13.01
N GLU A 237 0.73 -2.22 13.09
CA GLU A 237 0.20 -1.53 11.92
C GLU A 237 1.23 -0.51 11.40
N THR A 238 1.12 -0.12 10.13
CA THR A 238 1.99 0.88 9.52
C THR A 238 1.79 2.25 10.16
N ILE A 239 2.90 2.98 10.32
CA ILE A 239 2.90 4.38 10.73
C ILE A 239 3.08 5.22 9.47
N PRO A 240 2.09 6.00 9.04
CA PRO A 240 2.19 6.82 7.85
C PRO A 240 3.25 7.91 8.01
N VAL A 241 3.80 8.40 6.90
CA VAL A 241 4.92 9.36 6.91
C VAL A 241 4.50 10.71 7.52
N GLU A 242 3.25 11.09 7.38
CA GLU A 242 2.65 12.31 7.95
C GLU A 242 2.76 12.30 9.49
N ALA A 243 2.56 11.13 10.11
CA ALA A 243 2.71 10.97 11.55
C ALA A 243 4.16 11.10 12.05
N LEU A 244 5.13 11.10 11.12
CA LEU A 244 6.56 11.30 11.40
C LEU A 244 7.00 12.78 11.25
N SER A 245 6.13 13.64 10.74
CA SER A 245 6.40 15.05 10.42
C SER A 245 5.81 16.01 11.47
N SER A 246 5.57 15.53 12.70
CA SER A 246 4.99 16.35 13.77
C SER A 246 5.88 17.56 14.10
N GLU A 247 5.36 18.77 13.94
CA GLU A 247 6.04 20.06 14.21
C GLU A 247 6.51 20.21 15.66
N HIS A 248 5.97 19.40 16.58
CA HIS A 248 6.20 19.49 18.02
C HIS A 248 7.30 18.56 18.55
N LEU A 249 7.88 17.65 17.73
CA LEU A 249 8.88 16.70 18.17
C LEU A 249 10.16 16.80 17.36
N ASN A 250 11.28 17.09 18.03
CA ASN A 250 12.59 16.94 17.40
C ASN A 250 12.90 15.46 17.16
N ASP A 251 13.82 15.16 16.23
CA ASP A 251 14.19 13.79 15.84
C ASP A 251 14.60 12.92 17.03
N LYS A 252 15.26 13.47 18.04
CA LYS A 252 15.69 12.72 19.24
C LYS A 252 14.49 12.24 20.06
N ALA A 253 13.47 13.06 20.23
CA ALA A 253 12.24 12.72 20.95
C ALA A 253 11.41 11.73 20.13
N LEU A 254 11.32 11.93 18.81
CA LEU A 254 10.63 11.04 17.88
C LEU A 254 11.23 9.64 17.87
N LEU A 255 12.58 9.51 17.81
CA LEU A 255 13.26 8.21 17.91
C LEU A 255 12.98 7.48 19.22
N LYS A 256 12.95 8.21 20.35
CA LYS A 256 12.57 7.63 21.65
C LYS A 256 11.11 7.14 21.63
N ARG A 257 10.20 7.91 21.03
CA ARG A 257 8.78 7.56 20.93
C ARG A 257 8.56 6.35 20.02
N LEU A 258 9.24 6.28 18.85
CA LEU A 258 9.21 5.13 17.93
C LEU A 258 9.73 3.87 18.61
N LYS A 259 10.89 3.94 19.28
CA LYS A 259 11.42 2.83 20.04
C LYS A 259 10.45 2.35 21.12
N LYS A 260 9.84 3.28 21.88
CA LYS A 260 8.84 2.94 22.91
C LYS A 260 7.58 2.31 22.29
N HIS A 261 7.17 2.77 21.10
CA HIS A 261 6.06 2.21 20.34
C HIS A 261 6.34 0.77 19.95
N LEU A 262 7.50 0.49 19.31
CA LEU A 262 7.89 -0.86 18.92
C LEU A 262 7.84 -1.85 20.10
N TYR A 263 8.38 -1.48 21.25
CA TYR A 263 8.35 -2.39 22.43
C TYR A 263 6.96 -2.55 23.08
N LYS A 264 5.97 -1.75 22.72
CA LYS A 264 4.58 -1.92 23.14
C LYS A 264 3.77 -2.87 22.26
N ILE A 265 4.23 -3.17 21.03
CA ILE A 265 3.52 -4.03 20.09
C ILE A 265 3.27 -5.40 20.72
N GLY A 266 2.05 -5.90 20.54
CA GLY A 266 1.60 -7.16 21.13
C GLY A 266 1.28 -7.10 22.62
N GLY A 267 1.22 -5.90 23.22
CA GLY A 267 0.72 -5.65 24.57
C GLY A 267 -0.69 -5.06 24.55
N LYS A 268 -1.29 -4.87 25.74
CA LYS A 268 -2.64 -4.31 25.91
C LYS A 268 -2.68 -2.75 25.81
N LYS A 269 -1.55 -2.08 25.66
CA LYS A 269 -1.45 -0.61 25.68
C LYS A 269 -1.68 -0.02 24.30
N ARG A 270 -2.42 1.10 24.22
CA ARG A 270 -2.70 1.83 22.97
C ARG A 270 -1.41 2.20 22.21
N PRO A 271 -1.45 2.23 20.87
CA PRO A 271 -0.37 2.75 20.01
C PRO A 271 0.04 4.17 20.46
N LEU A 272 1.29 4.54 20.17
CA LEU A 272 1.80 5.91 20.46
C LEU A 272 1.73 6.82 19.23
N PHE A 273 1.41 6.26 18.08
CA PHE A 273 1.24 6.95 16.81
C PHE A 273 -0.15 6.65 16.26
N VAL A 274 -0.64 7.53 15.41
CA VAL A 274 -1.71 7.19 14.48
C VAL A 274 -1.15 6.13 13.55
N THR A 275 -1.87 5.04 13.39
CA THR A 275 -1.47 3.91 12.54
C THR A 275 -2.54 3.67 11.47
N GLU A 276 -2.12 3.13 10.35
CA GLU A 276 -2.98 2.80 9.23
C GLU A 276 -3.08 1.28 9.07
N LYS A 277 -4.29 0.79 8.79
CA LYS A 277 -4.48 -0.63 8.47
C LYS A 277 -3.87 -0.93 7.11
N THR A 278 -3.07 -1.96 7.04
CA THR A 278 -2.51 -2.46 5.80
C THR A 278 -3.62 -3.00 4.90
N VAL A 279 -3.58 -2.70 3.61
CA VAL A 279 -4.47 -3.32 2.61
C VAL A 279 -4.29 -4.84 2.67
N ALA A 280 -5.37 -5.59 2.53
CA ALA A 280 -5.34 -7.05 2.57
C ALA A 280 -4.38 -7.62 1.51
N HIS A 281 -3.86 -8.83 1.77
CA HIS A 281 -3.06 -9.54 0.78
C HIS A 281 -3.93 -9.96 -0.42
N PRO A 282 -3.33 -10.13 -1.61
CA PRO A 282 -4.02 -10.65 -2.78
C PRO A 282 -4.64 -12.02 -2.51
N GLU A 283 -5.79 -12.28 -3.12
CA GLU A 283 -6.41 -13.62 -3.12
C GLU A 283 -5.65 -14.53 -4.12
N ASP A 284 -5.82 -15.83 -3.95
CA ASP A 284 -5.20 -16.83 -4.83
C ASP A 284 -5.74 -16.73 -6.26
N ARG A 285 -4.83 -16.63 -7.25
CA ARG A 285 -5.22 -16.42 -8.66
C ARG A 285 -5.99 -17.59 -9.26
N LEU A 286 -5.66 -18.83 -8.86
CA LEU A 286 -6.38 -20.02 -9.34
C LEU A 286 -7.79 -20.05 -8.77
N GLN A 287 -7.95 -19.69 -7.48
CA GLN A 287 -9.27 -19.55 -6.88
C GLN A 287 -10.10 -18.48 -7.57
N LEU A 288 -9.50 -17.33 -7.90
CA LEU A 288 -10.18 -16.27 -8.66
C LEU A 288 -10.61 -16.77 -10.04
N LEU A 289 -9.73 -17.47 -10.76
CA LEU A 289 -10.03 -18.06 -12.06
C LEU A 289 -11.20 -19.06 -11.99
N GLU A 290 -11.23 -19.93 -10.98
CA GLU A 290 -12.34 -20.86 -10.77
C GLU A 290 -13.68 -20.14 -10.55
N GLU A 291 -13.67 -19.08 -9.75
CA GLU A 291 -14.89 -18.27 -9.52
C GLU A 291 -15.38 -17.53 -10.77
N THR A 292 -14.52 -17.27 -11.79
CA THR A 292 -14.96 -16.64 -13.03
C THR A 292 -15.75 -17.58 -13.95
N ARG A 293 -15.60 -18.90 -13.82
CA ARG A 293 -16.25 -19.89 -14.72
C ARG A 293 -17.77 -19.83 -14.75
N PRO A 294 -18.47 -19.74 -13.60
CA PRO A 294 -19.93 -19.63 -13.57
C PRO A 294 -20.46 -18.21 -13.83
N MET A 295 -19.58 -17.19 -13.93
CA MET A 295 -20.04 -15.82 -14.10
C MET A 295 -20.67 -15.59 -15.48
N LYS A 296 -21.64 -14.68 -15.52
CA LYS A 296 -22.23 -14.25 -16.80
C LYS A 296 -21.21 -13.45 -17.60
N VAL A 297 -20.87 -13.93 -18.80
CA VAL A 297 -20.02 -13.22 -19.76
C VAL A 297 -20.90 -12.22 -20.52
N LEU A 298 -20.54 -10.93 -20.46
CA LEU A 298 -21.21 -9.87 -21.21
C LEU A 298 -20.51 -9.57 -22.54
N GLY A 299 -19.24 -9.88 -22.66
CA GLY A 299 -18.46 -9.66 -23.86
C GLY A 299 -16.96 -9.94 -23.66
N GLU A 300 -16.20 -9.77 -24.75
CA GLU A 300 -14.76 -9.89 -24.75
C GLU A 300 -14.15 -8.68 -25.46
N THR A 301 -13.04 -8.19 -24.95
CA THR A 301 -12.36 -7.02 -25.49
C THR A 301 -11.37 -7.41 -26.58
N ARG A 302 -10.89 -6.43 -27.37
CA ARG A 302 -9.95 -6.66 -28.47
C ARG A 302 -8.62 -7.31 -28.06
N ASP A 303 -8.20 -7.09 -26.80
CA ASP A 303 -6.98 -7.62 -26.21
C ASP A 303 -7.23 -8.84 -25.30
N GLY A 304 -8.37 -9.52 -25.50
CA GLY A 304 -8.66 -10.82 -24.86
C GLY A 304 -9.17 -10.74 -23.43
N ASN A 305 -9.41 -9.55 -22.87
CA ASN A 305 -10.01 -9.43 -21.55
C ASN A 305 -11.49 -9.77 -21.60
N ARG A 306 -12.01 -10.44 -20.59
CA ARG A 306 -13.42 -10.77 -20.46
C ARG A 306 -14.17 -9.75 -19.63
N ILE A 307 -15.37 -9.39 -20.09
CA ILE A 307 -16.30 -8.56 -19.34
C ILE A 307 -17.31 -9.49 -18.66
N LEU A 308 -17.23 -9.54 -17.33
CA LEU A 308 -18.00 -10.48 -16.52
C LEU A 308 -18.96 -9.73 -15.59
N LEU A 309 -20.06 -10.40 -15.21
CA LEU A 309 -21.03 -9.89 -14.25
C LEU A 309 -21.21 -10.91 -13.12
N THR A 310 -21.16 -10.44 -11.87
CA THR A 310 -21.35 -11.30 -10.70
C THR A 310 -22.10 -10.58 -9.58
N GLY A 311 -22.71 -11.36 -8.69
CA GLY A 311 -23.27 -10.92 -7.42
C GLY A 311 -22.29 -11.14 -6.26
N TYR A 312 -22.53 -10.45 -5.15
CA TYR A 312 -21.67 -10.53 -3.95
C TYR A 312 -21.51 -11.94 -3.39
N ARG A 313 -22.58 -12.75 -3.43
CA ARG A 313 -22.60 -14.10 -2.82
C ARG A 313 -22.04 -15.18 -3.74
N ASP A 314 -22.00 -14.90 -5.02
CA ASP A 314 -21.70 -15.89 -6.06
C ASP A 314 -20.19 -16.09 -6.21
N SER A 315 -19.38 -15.11 -5.76
CA SER A 315 -17.93 -15.10 -5.95
C SER A 315 -17.19 -14.48 -4.75
N PRO A 316 -17.12 -15.17 -3.61
CA PRO A 316 -16.62 -14.58 -2.36
C PRO A 316 -15.13 -14.22 -2.40
N ALA A 317 -14.27 -14.98 -3.09
CA ALA A 317 -12.86 -14.62 -3.25
C ALA A 317 -12.69 -13.42 -4.19
N MET A 318 -13.40 -13.41 -5.31
CA MET A 318 -13.43 -12.27 -6.24
C MET A 318 -13.88 -10.99 -5.54
N MET A 319 -14.91 -11.06 -4.70
CA MET A 319 -15.37 -9.88 -3.94
C MET A 319 -14.33 -9.38 -2.94
N ARG A 320 -13.59 -10.30 -2.28
CA ARG A 320 -12.48 -9.89 -1.39
C ARG A 320 -11.33 -9.24 -2.17
N GLU A 321 -11.01 -9.77 -3.34
CA GLU A 321 -9.99 -9.21 -4.24
C GLU A 321 -10.43 -7.85 -4.81
N LEU A 322 -11.67 -7.74 -5.24
CA LEU A 322 -12.28 -6.49 -5.69
C LEU A 322 -12.18 -5.40 -4.62
N GLY A 323 -12.57 -5.71 -3.37
CA GLY A 323 -12.47 -4.79 -2.25
C GLY A 323 -11.02 -4.40 -1.93
N ARG A 324 -10.07 -5.34 -2.07
CA ARG A 324 -8.64 -5.08 -1.95
C ARG A 324 -8.13 -4.11 -3.01
N LEU A 325 -8.48 -4.35 -4.27
CA LEU A 325 -8.04 -3.53 -5.40
C LEU A 325 -8.69 -2.14 -5.37
N ARG A 326 -9.95 -2.02 -4.97
CA ARG A 326 -10.60 -0.72 -4.72
C ARG A 326 -9.80 0.08 -3.70
N GLU A 327 -9.55 -0.49 -2.51
CA GLU A 327 -8.80 0.19 -1.45
C GLU A 327 -7.38 0.56 -1.91
N THR A 328 -6.69 -0.35 -2.62
CA THR A 328 -5.36 -0.08 -3.19
C THR A 328 -5.37 1.10 -4.16
N THR A 329 -6.36 1.10 -5.06
CA THR A 329 -6.48 2.12 -6.12
C THR A 329 -6.86 3.47 -5.53
N PHE A 330 -7.87 3.49 -4.65
CA PHE A 330 -8.38 4.71 -4.04
C PHE A 330 -7.37 5.37 -3.11
N ARG A 331 -6.59 4.59 -2.32
CA ARG A 331 -5.47 5.16 -1.55
C ARG A 331 -4.43 5.85 -2.42
N LYS A 332 -4.14 5.33 -3.62
CA LYS A 332 -3.17 5.95 -4.54
C LYS A 332 -3.61 7.33 -5.05
N VAL A 333 -4.91 7.60 -5.04
CA VAL A 333 -5.48 8.88 -5.46
C VAL A 333 -6.03 9.72 -4.28
N GLY A 334 -5.75 9.28 -3.04
CA GLY A 334 -6.16 10.00 -1.83
C GLY A 334 -7.64 9.85 -1.47
N GLU A 335 -8.28 8.76 -1.91
CA GLU A 335 -9.72 8.47 -1.72
C GLU A 335 -9.96 7.19 -0.91
N GLY A 336 -8.96 6.61 -0.25
CA GLY A 336 -9.08 5.34 0.47
C GLY A 336 -9.94 5.42 1.74
N THR A 337 -10.62 4.32 2.07
CA THR A 337 -11.43 4.21 3.30
C THR A 337 -10.58 3.99 4.56
N GLY A 338 -9.28 3.70 4.43
CA GLY A 338 -8.41 3.29 5.54
C GLY A 338 -8.68 1.87 6.06
N ALA A 339 -9.60 1.12 5.43
CA ALA A 339 -9.90 -0.27 5.77
C ALA A 339 -8.94 -1.24 5.06
N LYS A 340 -9.00 -2.54 5.38
CA LYS A 340 -8.22 -3.57 4.67
C LYS A 340 -8.75 -3.84 3.26
N ARG A 341 -10.02 -3.58 3.03
CA ARG A 341 -10.75 -3.72 1.77
C ARG A 341 -11.86 -2.69 1.75
N ASP A 342 -12.08 -2.04 0.62
CA ASP A 342 -13.27 -1.21 0.38
C ASP A 342 -14.43 -2.10 -0.03
N LEU A 343 -15.17 -2.58 0.96
CA LEU A 343 -16.44 -3.28 0.81
C LEU A 343 -17.44 -2.69 1.81
N ASP A 344 -18.61 -2.35 1.33
CA ASP A 344 -19.69 -1.77 2.12
C ASP A 344 -20.97 -2.64 2.11
N ARG A 345 -21.98 -2.20 2.84
CA ARG A 345 -23.26 -2.92 2.92
C ARG A 345 -23.98 -3.03 1.57
N PHE A 346 -23.77 -2.06 0.67
CA PHE A 346 -24.43 -1.97 -0.61
C PHE A 346 -23.90 -3.01 -1.61
N ASP A 347 -22.64 -3.44 -1.47
CA ASP A 347 -22.06 -4.46 -2.35
C ASP A 347 -22.88 -5.76 -2.39
N ARG A 348 -23.67 -6.04 -1.34
CA ARG A 348 -24.49 -7.26 -1.22
C ARG A 348 -25.72 -7.28 -2.12
N ASP A 349 -26.26 -6.09 -2.43
CA ASP A 349 -27.51 -5.92 -3.15
C ASP A 349 -27.28 -5.41 -4.60
N TYR A 350 -26.02 -5.05 -4.92
CA TYR A 350 -25.59 -4.59 -6.24
C TYR A 350 -24.93 -5.71 -7.03
N GLN A 351 -24.87 -5.53 -8.34
CA GLN A 351 -24.07 -6.35 -9.23
C GLN A 351 -22.68 -5.71 -9.46
N HIS A 352 -21.72 -6.54 -9.78
CA HIS A 352 -20.35 -6.12 -10.04
C HIS A 352 -19.96 -6.50 -11.46
N LEU A 353 -19.74 -5.48 -12.28
CA LEU A 353 -19.20 -5.60 -13.62
C LEU A 353 -17.68 -5.64 -13.50
N LEU A 354 -17.06 -6.69 -14.00
CA LEU A 354 -15.65 -6.97 -13.89
C LEU A 354 -14.98 -6.94 -15.27
N LEU A 355 -13.82 -6.31 -15.37
CA LEU A 355 -12.90 -6.46 -16.48
C LEU A 355 -11.80 -7.44 -16.05
N TRP A 356 -11.86 -8.68 -16.56
CA TRP A 356 -10.99 -9.77 -16.17
C TRP A 356 -9.94 -10.08 -17.23
N ASP A 357 -8.67 -9.93 -16.89
CA ASP A 357 -7.54 -10.39 -17.69
C ASP A 357 -7.36 -11.90 -17.45
N HIS A 358 -7.76 -12.70 -18.45
CA HIS A 358 -7.76 -14.16 -18.34
C HIS A 358 -6.33 -14.73 -18.34
N ASP A 359 -5.43 -14.16 -19.12
CA ASP A 359 -4.05 -14.64 -19.26
C ASP A 359 -3.21 -14.33 -18.02
N ALA A 360 -3.36 -13.13 -17.48
CA ALA A 360 -2.69 -12.73 -16.24
C ALA A 360 -3.41 -13.27 -14.98
N MET A 361 -4.67 -13.74 -15.10
CA MET A 361 -5.55 -14.12 -13.99
C MET A 361 -5.70 -13.00 -12.96
N VAL A 362 -6.02 -11.79 -13.44
CA VAL A 362 -6.08 -10.57 -12.63
C VAL A 362 -7.33 -9.76 -12.97
N LEU A 363 -7.93 -9.15 -11.95
CA LEU A 363 -8.98 -8.16 -12.12
C LEU A 363 -8.36 -6.83 -12.58
N ALA A 364 -8.61 -6.44 -13.83
CA ALA A 364 -8.09 -5.21 -14.44
C ALA A 364 -8.88 -3.95 -14.05
N GLY A 365 -10.16 -4.11 -13.69
CA GLY A 365 -11.02 -3.02 -13.25
C GLY A 365 -12.44 -3.49 -12.99
N ALA A 366 -13.25 -2.64 -12.39
CA ALA A 366 -14.66 -2.97 -12.12
C ALA A 366 -15.53 -1.73 -11.96
N TYR A 367 -16.86 -1.96 -12.07
CA TYR A 367 -17.92 -1.05 -11.67
C TYR A 367 -18.91 -1.75 -10.75
N ARG A 368 -19.50 -1.01 -9.82
CA ARG A 368 -20.67 -1.43 -9.06
C ARG A 368 -21.91 -0.87 -9.74
N ILE A 369 -22.90 -1.72 -10.04
CA ILE A 369 -24.13 -1.37 -10.75
C ILE A 369 -25.33 -1.79 -9.91
N GLY A 370 -26.23 -0.84 -9.63
CA GLY A 370 -27.53 -1.09 -8.97
C GLY A 370 -28.69 -0.83 -9.91
N ASP A 371 -29.57 -1.81 -10.10
CA ASP A 371 -30.89 -1.56 -10.69
C ASP A 371 -31.73 -0.83 -9.64
N ILE A 372 -31.91 0.49 -9.84
CA ILE A 372 -32.61 1.34 -8.87
C ILE A 372 -34.05 0.89 -8.68
N SER A 373 -34.77 0.50 -9.76
CA SER A 373 -36.13 0.02 -9.65
C SER A 373 -36.25 -1.20 -8.75
N GLN A 374 -35.34 -2.17 -8.90
CA GLN A 374 -35.29 -3.36 -8.06
C GLN A 374 -34.88 -3.02 -6.60
N LEU A 375 -33.90 -2.17 -6.42
CA LEU A 375 -33.45 -1.74 -5.08
C LEU A 375 -34.57 -1.01 -4.32
N LEU A 376 -35.28 -0.11 -5.00
CA LEU A 376 -36.43 0.59 -4.41
C LEU A 376 -37.51 -0.36 -3.94
N LYS A 377 -37.81 -1.42 -4.71
CA LYS A 377 -38.82 -2.44 -4.35
C LYS A 377 -38.40 -3.31 -3.18
N THR A 378 -37.11 -3.65 -3.09
CA THR A 378 -36.61 -4.62 -2.11
C THR A 378 -36.06 -3.99 -0.84
N ARG A 379 -35.48 -2.77 -0.93
CA ARG A 379 -34.80 -2.06 0.15
C ARG A 379 -35.32 -0.65 0.42
N GLY A 380 -36.15 -0.10 -0.46
CA GLY A 380 -36.50 1.32 -0.42
C GLY A 380 -35.31 2.22 -0.79
N GLU A 381 -35.46 3.53 -0.60
CA GLU A 381 -34.40 4.51 -0.94
C GLU A 381 -33.09 4.26 -0.17
N GLN A 382 -33.17 3.78 1.08
CA GLN A 382 -31.98 3.43 1.90
C GLN A 382 -31.12 2.29 1.29
N GLY A 383 -31.63 1.59 0.28
CA GLY A 383 -30.88 0.63 -0.53
C GLY A 383 -29.95 1.28 -1.55
N LEU A 384 -30.09 2.58 -1.79
CA LEU A 384 -29.23 3.32 -2.72
C LEU A 384 -28.05 3.94 -1.99
N TYR A 385 -26.85 3.78 -2.55
CA TYR A 385 -25.64 4.36 -2.00
C TYR A 385 -25.72 5.89 -1.99
N THR A 386 -26.17 6.49 -3.09
CA THR A 386 -26.30 7.93 -3.22
C THR A 386 -27.24 8.54 -2.19
N GLN A 387 -28.25 7.82 -1.71
CA GLN A 387 -29.11 8.27 -0.61
C GLN A 387 -28.36 8.41 0.73
N SER A 388 -27.21 7.76 0.89
CA SER A 388 -26.38 7.99 2.10
C SER A 388 -25.81 9.40 2.15
N LEU A 389 -25.59 10.05 1.00
CA LEU A 389 -24.95 11.36 0.85
C LEU A 389 -25.91 12.48 0.44
N PHE A 390 -27.08 12.12 -0.13
CA PHE A 390 -28.03 13.08 -0.69
C PHE A 390 -29.45 12.78 -0.24
N ASP A 391 -30.26 13.82 -0.09
CA ASP A 391 -31.70 13.73 0.12
C ASP A 391 -32.41 13.93 -1.21
N PHE A 392 -33.30 13.01 -1.58
CA PHE A 392 -34.02 13.05 -2.85
C PHE A 392 -35.33 13.82 -2.73
N GLN A 393 -35.61 14.63 -3.73
CA GLN A 393 -36.88 15.34 -3.85
C GLN A 393 -37.89 14.46 -4.58
N PRO A 394 -39.21 14.62 -4.33
CA PRO A 394 -40.25 13.82 -4.99
C PRO A 394 -40.17 13.83 -6.52
N GLY A 395 -39.72 14.93 -7.12
CA GLY A 395 -39.52 15.05 -8.56
C GLY A 395 -38.42 14.17 -9.13
N PHE A 396 -37.57 13.60 -8.30
CA PHE A 396 -36.52 12.68 -8.76
C PHE A 396 -37.02 11.24 -8.98
N ARG A 397 -38.10 10.86 -8.33
CA ARG A 397 -38.67 9.50 -8.39
C ARG A 397 -38.84 8.93 -9.79
N PRO A 398 -39.41 9.64 -10.80
CA PRO A 398 -39.57 9.12 -12.17
C PRO A 398 -38.22 8.79 -12.85
N PHE A 399 -37.15 9.51 -12.53
CA PHE A 399 -35.81 9.25 -13.04
C PHE A 399 -35.19 8.03 -12.37
N LEU A 400 -35.37 7.87 -11.06
CA LEU A 400 -34.88 6.74 -10.29
C LEU A 400 -35.53 5.42 -10.74
N GLU A 401 -36.84 5.40 -11.02
CA GLU A 401 -37.55 4.19 -11.44
C GLU A 401 -37.11 3.62 -12.78
N GLN A 402 -36.47 4.43 -13.62
CA GLN A 402 -35.87 4.03 -14.90
C GLN A 402 -34.32 4.15 -14.85
N GLY A 403 -33.73 4.16 -13.65
CA GLY A 403 -32.35 4.47 -13.43
C GLY A 403 -31.48 3.26 -13.04
N LEU A 404 -30.23 3.32 -13.42
CA LEU A 404 -29.15 2.51 -12.87
C LEU A 404 -28.25 3.37 -11.99
N GLU A 405 -27.93 2.89 -10.80
CA GLU A 405 -26.91 3.54 -9.96
C GLU A 405 -25.54 2.96 -10.26
N LEU A 406 -24.61 3.82 -10.65
CA LEU A 406 -23.21 3.47 -10.92
C LEU A 406 -22.31 4.03 -9.82
N GLY A 407 -21.35 3.22 -9.37
CA GLY A 407 -20.38 3.66 -8.37
C GLY A 407 -19.19 2.75 -8.26
N ARG A 408 -18.27 3.12 -7.35
CA ARG A 408 -17.07 2.35 -7.04
C ARG A 408 -16.27 1.92 -8.29
N SER A 409 -16.23 2.80 -9.30
CA SER A 409 -15.43 2.54 -10.51
C SER A 409 -13.96 2.60 -10.21
N PHE A 410 -13.21 1.62 -10.66
CA PHE A 410 -11.75 1.66 -10.58
C PHE A 410 -11.11 0.89 -11.73
N VAL A 411 -9.88 1.27 -12.04
CA VAL A 411 -8.95 0.52 -12.88
C VAL A 411 -7.73 0.19 -12.03
N ASN A 412 -7.37 -1.10 -11.99
CA ASN A 412 -6.16 -1.55 -11.28
C ASN A 412 -4.95 -0.74 -11.76
N PRO A 413 -4.10 -0.22 -10.86
CA PRO A 413 -2.95 0.61 -11.21
C PRO A 413 -2.03 0.03 -12.29
N ASP A 414 -1.88 -1.30 -12.35
CA ASP A 414 -1.07 -1.98 -13.37
C ASP A 414 -1.67 -1.88 -14.79
N TYR A 415 -2.91 -1.42 -14.88
CA TYR A 415 -3.66 -1.21 -16.13
C TYR A 415 -3.92 0.27 -16.43
N TRP A 416 -3.35 1.19 -15.68
CA TRP A 416 -3.45 2.62 -15.97
C TRP A 416 -2.75 2.97 -17.29
N GLY A 417 -3.32 3.93 -18.00
CA GLY A 417 -2.82 4.32 -19.34
C GLY A 417 -3.20 3.38 -20.49
N LYS A 418 -3.91 2.26 -20.20
CA LYS A 418 -4.47 1.35 -21.21
C LYS A 418 -5.95 1.69 -21.48
N ALA A 419 -6.58 0.90 -22.37
CA ALA A 419 -7.99 1.08 -22.75
C ALA A 419 -9.02 0.59 -21.71
N SER A 420 -8.58 0.21 -20.51
CA SER A 420 -9.42 -0.47 -19.51
C SER A 420 -10.70 0.28 -19.12
N LEU A 421 -10.62 1.61 -19.02
CA LEU A 421 -11.82 2.41 -18.72
C LEU A 421 -12.80 2.44 -19.90
N ASP A 422 -12.31 2.44 -21.13
CA ASP A 422 -13.15 2.31 -22.33
C ASP A 422 -13.83 0.94 -22.38
N TYR A 423 -13.12 -0.13 -22.04
CA TYR A 423 -13.69 -1.48 -21.96
C TYR A 423 -14.73 -1.62 -20.86
N LEU A 424 -14.53 -0.98 -19.72
CA LEU A 424 -15.56 -0.93 -18.68
C LEU A 424 -16.85 -0.22 -19.17
N TRP A 425 -16.70 0.84 -19.98
CA TRP A 425 -17.85 1.48 -20.63
C TRP A 425 -18.53 0.59 -21.66
N GLN A 426 -17.78 -0.20 -22.43
CA GLN A 426 -18.36 -1.24 -23.29
C GLN A 426 -19.16 -2.26 -22.47
N GLY A 427 -18.63 -2.65 -21.31
CA GLY A 427 -19.34 -3.53 -20.37
C GLY A 427 -20.64 -2.93 -19.82
N ILE A 428 -20.65 -1.62 -19.51
CA ILE A 428 -21.88 -0.92 -19.13
C ILE A 428 -22.90 -0.96 -20.29
N GLY A 429 -22.44 -0.75 -21.52
CA GLY A 429 -23.29 -0.85 -22.72
C GLY A 429 -23.89 -2.24 -22.91
N ALA A 430 -23.06 -3.28 -22.79
CA ALA A 430 -23.51 -4.67 -22.83
C ALA A 430 -24.51 -4.99 -21.71
N TYR A 431 -24.32 -4.44 -20.50
CA TYR A 431 -25.28 -4.56 -19.41
C TYR A 431 -26.61 -3.88 -19.75
N LEU A 432 -26.59 -2.67 -20.31
CA LEU A 432 -27.79 -1.92 -20.74
C LEU A 432 -28.61 -2.65 -21.81
N ASN A 433 -27.97 -3.36 -22.73
CA ASN A 433 -28.67 -4.18 -23.73
C ASN A 433 -29.54 -5.28 -23.10
N HIS A 434 -29.21 -5.73 -21.88
CA HIS A 434 -30.03 -6.65 -21.10
C HIS A 434 -31.06 -5.95 -20.19
N HIS A 435 -31.00 -4.61 -20.09
CA HIS A 435 -31.89 -3.79 -19.26
C HIS A 435 -32.51 -2.64 -20.08
N PRO A 436 -33.33 -2.96 -21.06
CA PRO A 436 -33.84 -1.97 -22.05
C PRO A 436 -34.76 -0.90 -21.44
N THR A 437 -35.24 -1.11 -20.22
CA THR A 437 -36.04 -0.14 -19.47
C THR A 437 -35.21 0.94 -18.79
N ALA A 438 -33.88 0.74 -18.68
CA ALA A 438 -33.00 1.70 -18.09
C ALA A 438 -32.76 2.86 -19.06
N ARG A 439 -33.17 4.05 -18.66
CA ARG A 439 -32.99 5.29 -19.41
C ARG A 439 -31.96 6.22 -18.78
N TYR A 440 -31.85 6.17 -17.48
CA TYR A 440 -30.99 7.09 -16.73
C TYR A 440 -29.83 6.36 -16.02
N MET A 441 -28.72 7.03 -15.89
CA MET A 441 -27.65 6.62 -14.99
C MET A 441 -27.52 7.69 -13.91
N VAL A 442 -27.42 7.25 -12.66
CA VAL A 442 -27.27 8.08 -11.48
C VAL A 442 -26.01 7.62 -10.74
N GLY A 443 -25.22 8.54 -10.25
CA GLY A 443 -24.05 8.15 -9.45
C GLY A 443 -23.17 9.31 -9.05
N PRO A 444 -22.32 9.12 -8.03
CA PRO A 444 -21.38 10.13 -7.63
C PRO A 444 -20.14 10.09 -8.53
N VAL A 445 -19.56 11.26 -8.74
CA VAL A 445 -18.22 11.42 -9.30
C VAL A 445 -17.39 12.17 -8.26
N THR A 446 -16.33 11.53 -7.81
CA THR A 446 -15.55 11.96 -6.65
C THR A 446 -14.38 12.87 -7.03
N VAL A 447 -14.15 13.89 -6.20
CA VAL A 447 -12.93 14.72 -6.18
C VAL A 447 -12.21 14.45 -4.88
N SER A 448 -10.96 14.02 -4.96
CA SER A 448 -10.12 13.76 -3.77
C SER A 448 -9.93 15.02 -2.93
N ALA A 449 -10.06 14.88 -1.61
CA ALA A 449 -9.72 15.92 -0.65
C ALA A 449 -8.21 16.23 -0.58
N ALA A 450 -7.37 15.44 -1.25
CA ALA A 450 -5.93 15.69 -1.37
C ALA A 450 -5.61 16.90 -2.29
N PHE A 451 -6.52 17.27 -3.19
CA PHE A 451 -6.37 18.51 -3.96
C PHE A 451 -6.45 19.74 -3.06
N SER A 452 -5.74 20.80 -3.45
CA SER A 452 -5.85 22.08 -2.75
C SER A 452 -7.28 22.65 -2.85
N LYS A 453 -7.75 23.30 -1.77
CA LYS A 453 -9.10 23.89 -1.75
C LYS A 453 -9.37 24.79 -2.97
N PRO A 454 -8.45 25.65 -3.44
CA PRO A 454 -8.66 26.44 -4.64
C PRO A 454 -8.95 25.62 -5.90
N LEU A 455 -8.29 24.45 -6.09
CA LEU A 455 -8.57 23.56 -7.23
C LEU A 455 -9.95 22.94 -7.14
N ILE A 456 -10.34 22.50 -5.95
CA ILE A 456 -11.68 21.96 -5.70
C ILE A 456 -12.74 23.04 -5.95
N ASP A 457 -12.54 24.26 -5.45
CA ASP A 457 -13.44 25.40 -5.68
C ASP A 457 -13.65 25.69 -7.17
N HIS A 458 -12.57 25.66 -7.98
CA HIS A 458 -12.66 25.84 -9.44
C HIS A 458 -13.47 24.73 -10.10
N LEU A 459 -13.24 23.47 -9.72
CA LEU A 459 -13.94 22.33 -10.30
C LEU A 459 -15.43 22.37 -9.93
N VAL A 460 -15.74 22.55 -8.66
CA VAL A 460 -17.13 22.63 -8.16
C VAL A 460 -17.86 23.78 -8.84
N TYR A 461 -17.24 24.98 -8.90
CA TYR A 461 -17.84 26.15 -9.56
C TYR A 461 -18.12 25.89 -11.04
N TYR A 462 -17.13 25.31 -11.77
CA TYR A 462 -17.29 24.99 -13.19
C TYR A 462 -18.49 24.07 -13.44
N TYR A 463 -18.61 22.97 -12.69
CA TYR A 463 -19.73 22.04 -12.86
C TYR A 463 -21.05 22.63 -12.39
N GLN A 464 -21.08 23.43 -11.33
CA GLN A 464 -22.26 24.17 -10.92
C GLN A 464 -22.73 25.17 -11.99
N ARG A 465 -21.82 25.85 -12.68
CA ARG A 465 -22.17 26.83 -13.69
C ARG A 465 -22.71 26.20 -14.98
N PHE A 466 -22.07 25.13 -15.46
CA PHE A 466 -22.32 24.62 -16.81
C PHE A 466 -23.14 23.34 -16.88
N TYR A 467 -23.31 22.63 -15.75
CA TYR A 467 -23.98 21.32 -15.72
C TYR A 467 -25.12 21.24 -14.72
N THR A 468 -25.45 22.28 -13.98
CA THR A 468 -26.55 22.24 -13.00
C THR A 468 -27.86 21.84 -13.64
N CYS A 469 -28.51 20.85 -13.06
CA CYS A 469 -29.88 20.47 -13.43
C CYS A 469 -30.85 21.64 -13.13
N PRO A 470 -31.70 22.02 -14.08
CA PRO A 470 -32.68 23.10 -13.84
C PRO A 470 -33.70 22.77 -12.75
N GLN A 471 -33.92 21.46 -12.51
CA GLN A 471 -34.84 20.98 -11.50
C GLN A 471 -34.08 20.63 -10.21
N ALA A 472 -34.60 21.05 -9.07
CA ALA A 472 -34.05 20.68 -7.76
C ALA A 472 -34.48 19.22 -7.44
N LEU A 473 -33.74 18.22 -7.96
CA LEU A 473 -34.05 16.80 -7.80
C LEU A 473 -33.45 16.18 -6.55
N ALA A 474 -32.32 16.69 -6.09
CA ALA A 474 -31.64 16.24 -4.87
C ALA A 474 -30.91 17.37 -4.17
N SER A 475 -30.66 17.22 -2.89
CA SER A 475 -29.83 18.12 -2.08
C SER A 475 -28.77 17.32 -1.32
N ALA A 476 -27.61 17.91 -1.12
CA ALA A 476 -26.53 17.30 -0.36
C ALA A 476 -26.83 17.30 1.15
N LYS A 477 -26.53 16.19 1.85
CA LYS A 477 -26.62 16.12 3.32
C LYS A 477 -25.50 16.92 4.00
N GLN A 478 -24.33 16.92 3.39
CA GLN A 478 -23.17 17.71 3.81
C GLN A 478 -22.65 18.53 2.63
N PRO A 479 -23.30 19.66 2.29
CA PRO A 479 -22.98 20.41 1.07
C PRO A 479 -21.57 20.96 1.10
N TYR A 480 -20.85 20.82 -0.02
CA TYR A 480 -19.58 21.53 -0.20
C TYR A 480 -19.84 23.02 -0.40
N PHE A 481 -19.12 23.84 0.33
CA PHE A 481 -19.32 25.27 0.35
C PHE A 481 -18.09 26.04 -0.19
N ILE A 482 -18.32 26.87 -1.20
CA ILE A 482 -17.34 27.83 -1.71
C ILE A 482 -17.60 29.15 -0.95
N GLU A 483 -16.55 29.67 -0.29
CA GLU A 483 -16.63 30.94 0.44
C GLU A 483 -17.14 32.07 -0.46
N PRO A 484 -18.01 32.99 0.03
CA PRO A 484 -18.65 34.02 -0.79
C PRO A 484 -17.65 34.86 -1.59
N GLU A 485 -16.58 35.31 -0.96
CA GLU A 485 -15.53 36.10 -1.62
C GLU A 485 -14.87 35.33 -2.77
N ARG A 486 -14.59 34.04 -2.54
CA ARG A 486 -14.01 33.16 -3.57
C ARG A 486 -15.00 32.90 -4.70
N ARG A 487 -16.28 32.73 -4.39
CA ARG A 487 -17.34 32.59 -5.40
C ARG A 487 -17.44 33.81 -6.30
N CYS A 488 -17.44 35.04 -5.74
CA CYS A 488 -17.43 36.25 -6.52
C CYS A 488 -16.19 36.34 -7.44
N ALA A 489 -15.00 35.94 -6.94
CA ALA A 489 -13.80 35.91 -7.77
C ALA A 489 -13.96 34.94 -8.96
N LEU A 490 -14.48 33.73 -8.70
CA LEU A 490 -14.72 32.72 -9.74
C LEU A 490 -15.78 33.19 -10.76
N GLU A 491 -16.80 33.94 -10.33
CA GLU A 491 -17.78 34.55 -11.24
C GLU A 491 -17.13 35.52 -12.24
N VAL A 492 -16.14 36.29 -11.78
CA VAL A 492 -15.37 37.19 -12.66
C VAL A 492 -14.45 36.37 -13.57
N GLU A 493 -13.74 35.36 -13.02
CA GLU A 493 -12.80 34.51 -13.78
C GLU A 493 -13.49 33.75 -14.92
N TYR A 494 -14.74 33.30 -14.72
CA TYR A 494 -15.54 32.57 -15.71
C TYR A 494 -16.57 33.48 -16.45
N HIS A 495 -16.47 34.81 -16.33
CA HIS A 495 -17.39 35.73 -17.00
C HIS A 495 -17.21 35.69 -18.52
N GLY A 496 -18.31 35.57 -19.25
CA GLY A 496 -18.32 35.64 -20.72
C GLY A 496 -17.75 34.40 -21.45
N VAL A 497 -17.26 33.38 -20.73
CA VAL A 497 -16.76 32.15 -21.38
C VAL A 497 -17.87 31.11 -21.57
N ASP A 498 -17.79 30.36 -22.66
CA ASP A 498 -18.64 29.18 -22.87
C ASP A 498 -18.14 27.94 -22.09
N ARG A 499 -18.88 26.85 -22.19
CA ARG A 499 -18.56 25.60 -21.48
C ARG A 499 -17.18 25.04 -21.88
N ASP A 500 -16.83 25.05 -23.15
CA ASP A 500 -15.60 24.43 -23.64
C ASP A 500 -14.38 25.32 -23.33
N GLU A 501 -14.56 26.64 -23.39
CA GLU A 501 -13.54 27.62 -22.95
C GLU A 501 -13.32 27.54 -21.44
N GLY A 502 -14.41 27.47 -20.66
CA GLY A 502 -14.35 27.29 -19.21
C GLY A 502 -13.64 26.01 -18.82
N PHE A 503 -13.85 24.89 -19.58
CA PHE A 503 -13.11 23.66 -19.32
C PHE A 503 -11.62 23.78 -19.63
N ARG A 504 -11.25 24.44 -20.73
CA ARG A 504 -9.84 24.72 -21.04
C ARG A 504 -9.18 25.60 -19.97
N TYR A 505 -9.92 26.56 -19.42
CA TYR A 505 -9.45 27.36 -18.31
C TYR A 505 -9.24 26.52 -17.05
N LEU A 506 -10.21 25.68 -16.66
CA LEU A 506 -10.09 24.73 -15.55
C LEU A 506 -8.84 23.84 -15.69
N GLN A 507 -8.60 23.31 -16.88
CA GLN A 507 -7.40 22.50 -17.15
C GLN A 507 -6.10 23.27 -16.92
N LYS A 508 -6.04 24.55 -17.36
CA LYS A 508 -4.85 25.41 -17.14
C LYS A 508 -4.62 25.66 -15.66
N VAL A 509 -5.69 25.89 -14.88
CA VAL A 509 -5.60 26.08 -13.43
C VAL A 509 -5.01 24.85 -12.75
N PHE A 510 -5.50 23.64 -13.06
CA PHE A 510 -4.94 22.39 -12.53
C PHE A 510 -3.46 22.22 -12.94
N GLN A 511 -3.15 22.43 -14.22
CA GLN A 511 -1.77 22.32 -14.74
C GLN A 511 -0.80 23.30 -14.07
N SER A 512 -1.24 24.50 -13.70
CA SER A 512 -0.39 25.50 -13.02
C SER A 512 0.07 25.04 -11.63
N GLN A 513 -0.63 24.09 -11.01
CA GLN A 513 -0.27 23.47 -9.74
C GLN A 513 0.35 22.07 -9.93
N GLY A 514 0.66 21.66 -11.17
CA GLY A 514 1.22 20.34 -11.48
C GLY A 514 0.21 19.21 -11.47
N GLU A 515 -1.08 19.52 -11.42
CA GLU A 515 -2.18 18.57 -11.29
C GLU A 515 -2.97 18.40 -12.59
N LYS A 516 -3.85 17.39 -12.62
CA LYS A 516 -4.78 17.15 -13.74
C LYS A 516 -6.21 17.11 -13.22
N VAL A 517 -7.15 17.63 -14.00
CA VAL A 517 -8.58 17.47 -13.73
C VAL A 517 -8.92 15.98 -13.65
N PRO A 518 -9.65 15.52 -12.62
CA PRO A 518 -10.02 14.10 -12.46
C PRO A 518 -10.66 13.53 -13.72
N VAL A 519 -10.17 12.36 -14.15
CA VAL A 519 -10.47 11.80 -15.47
C VAL A 519 -11.96 11.55 -15.68
N LEU A 520 -12.67 11.07 -14.66
CA LEU A 520 -14.09 10.72 -14.75
C LEU A 520 -14.97 11.93 -15.02
N PHE A 521 -14.70 13.07 -14.40
CA PHE A 521 -15.43 14.31 -14.67
C PHE A 521 -15.39 14.70 -16.14
N LYS A 522 -14.19 14.67 -16.75
CA LYS A 522 -14.02 14.95 -18.17
C LYS A 522 -14.69 13.91 -19.05
N GLN A 523 -14.48 12.63 -18.76
CA GLN A 523 -14.95 11.55 -19.64
C GLN A 523 -16.46 11.44 -19.66
N TYR A 524 -17.13 11.50 -18.51
CA TYR A 524 -18.58 11.39 -18.45
C TYR A 524 -19.25 12.57 -19.17
N ALA A 525 -18.82 13.78 -18.90
CA ALA A 525 -19.31 14.97 -19.59
C ALA A 525 -19.14 14.89 -21.12
N ALA A 526 -18.06 14.28 -21.60
CA ALA A 526 -17.76 14.14 -23.02
C ALA A 526 -18.63 13.11 -23.77
N LEU A 527 -19.33 12.22 -23.04
CA LEU A 527 -20.18 11.18 -23.66
C LEU A 527 -21.50 11.70 -24.17
N PHE A 528 -22.04 12.76 -23.56
CA PHE A 528 -23.39 13.21 -23.76
C PHE A 528 -23.46 14.52 -24.56
N GLU A 529 -24.59 14.70 -25.22
CA GLU A 529 -25.01 15.99 -25.78
C GLU A 529 -25.34 16.97 -24.65
N GLU A 530 -25.52 18.24 -24.99
CA GLU A 530 -25.89 19.27 -24.03
C GLU A 530 -27.18 18.92 -23.27
N GLY A 531 -27.17 19.07 -21.94
CA GLY A 531 -28.28 18.67 -21.06
C GLY A 531 -28.44 17.17 -20.84
N GLY A 532 -27.62 16.31 -21.48
CA GLY A 532 -27.64 14.86 -21.26
C GLY A 532 -26.86 14.38 -20.06
N PHE A 533 -26.00 15.23 -19.48
CA PHE A 533 -25.25 14.96 -18.25
C PHE A 533 -25.41 16.18 -17.33
N GLN A 534 -26.04 15.98 -16.18
CA GLN A 534 -26.47 17.08 -15.30
C GLN A 534 -26.00 16.85 -13.87
N LEU A 535 -25.47 17.90 -13.24
CA LEU A 535 -25.14 17.93 -11.83
C LEU A 535 -26.38 18.23 -10.98
N LEU A 536 -26.62 17.44 -9.95
CA LEU A 536 -27.70 17.66 -8.98
C LEU A 536 -27.20 18.41 -7.73
N ALA A 537 -26.12 17.94 -7.11
CA ALA A 537 -25.52 18.57 -5.93
C ALA A 537 -24.09 18.07 -5.69
N PHE A 538 -23.31 18.79 -4.86
CA PHE A 538 -22.03 18.34 -4.31
C PHE A 538 -22.13 18.12 -2.80
N SER A 539 -21.72 16.94 -2.31
CA SER A 539 -21.67 16.59 -0.89
C SER A 539 -20.27 16.16 -0.47
N ILE A 540 -19.92 16.37 0.80
CA ILE A 540 -18.71 15.81 1.40
C ILE A 540 -19.04 14.38 1.86
N ASP A 541 -18.16 13.41 1.57
CA ASP A 541 -18.25 12.03 2.05
C ASP A 541 -17.21 11.78 3.15
N PRO A 542 -17.60 11.80 4.44
CA PRO A 542 -16.69 11.59 5.55
C PRO A 542 -16.20 10.14 5.66
N ASP A 543 -16.94 9.19 5.11
CA ASP A 543 -16.55 7.77 5.13
C ASP A 543 -15.53 7.44 4.03
N PHE A 544 -15.29 8.40 3.12
CA PHE A 544 -14.36 8.27 1.99
C PHE A 544 -13.27 9.36 1.99
N GLY A 545 -12.72 9.64 3.18
CA GLY A 545 -11.60 10.57 3.36
C GLY A 545 -11.96 12.03 3.15
N ASP A 546 -13.19 12.46 3.48
CA ASP A 546 -13.72 13.80 3.28
C ASP A 546 -13.70 14.26 1.82
N CYS A 547 -13.73 13.31 0.87
CA CYS A 547 -13.81 13.60 -0.56
C CYS A 547 -15.12 14.32 -0.92
N ILE A 548 -15.12 15.02 -2.04
CA ILE A 548 -16.28 15.75 -2.53
C ILE A 548 -16.95 14.94 -3.65
N ASP A 549 -18.15 14.49 -3.43
CA ASP A 549 -18.96 13.76 -4.40
C ASP A 549 -19.95 14.67 -5.11
N GLY A 550 -19.83 14.76 -6.43
CA GLY A 550 -20.84 15.37 -7.28
C GLY A 550 -21.86 14.31 -7.71
N LEU A 551 -23.14 14.46 -7.32
CA LEU A 551 -24.21 13.59 -7.81
C LEU A 551 -24.63 14.01 -9.21
N PHE A 552 -24.51 13.10 -10.17
CA PHE A 552 -24.89 13.34 -11.56
C PHE A 552 -26.05 12.46 -12.01
N LEU A 553 -26.86 13.04 -12.88
CA LEU A 553 -27.91 12.38 -13.64
C LEU A 553 -27.53 12.41 -15.13
N ALA A 554 -27.46 11.24 -15.77
CA ALA A 554 -27.17 11.11 -17.18
C ALA A 554 -28.34 10.46 -17.93
N ASP A 555 -28.83 11.09 -19.02
CA ASP A 555 -29.88 10.58 -19.89
C ASP A 555 -29.28 9.84 -21.09
N LEU A 556 -29.42 8.52 -21.13
CA LEU A 556 -28.92 7.64 -22.18
C LEU A 556 -29.49 7.95 -23.58
N THR A 557 -30.65 8.59 -23.64
CA THR A 557 -31.24 9.02 -24.93
C THR A 557 -30.43 10.17 -25.55
N ARG A 558 -29.63 10.88 -24.75
CA ARG A 558 -28.76 11.99 -25.15
C ARG A 558 -27.30 11.62 -25.26
N LEU A 559 -26.98 10.33 -25.37
CA LEU A 559 -25.61 9.91 -25.74
C LEU A 559 -25.30 10.43 -27.16
N LYS A 560 -24.07 10.98 -27.34
CA LYS A 560 -23.60 11.38 -28.67
C LYS A 560 -23.63 10.20 -29.65
N PRO A 561 -24.04 10.39 -30.93
CA PRO A 561 -24.23 9.29 -31.88
C PRO A 561 -23.03 8.35 -32.01
N ALA A 562 -21.82 8.91 -32.08
CA ALA A 562 -20.59 8.11 -32.16
C ALA A 562 -20.37 7.26 -30.88
N LYS A 563 -20.77 7.76 -29.70
CA LYS A 563 -20.65 7.05 -28.41
C LYS A 563 -21.73 5.99 -28.26
N ARG A 564 -22.97 6.29 -28.70
CA ARG A 564 -24.08 5.32 -28.77
C ARG A 564 -23.69 4.13 -29.62
N LYS A 565 -23.20 4.36 -30.86
CA LYS A 565 -22.71 3.31 -31.75
C LYS A 565 -21.62 2.47 -31.12
N ARG A 566 -20.63 3.12 -30.44
CA ARG A 566 -19.50 2.44 -29.83
C ARG A 566 -19.89 1.55 -28.64
N TYR A 567 -20.76 2.05 -27.75
CA TYR A 567 -21.01 1.40 -26.47
C TYR A 567 -22.33 0.62 -26.40
N LEU A 568 -23.36 0.96 -27.22
CA LEU A 568 -24.64 0.28 -27.17
C LEU A 568 -24.92 -0.61 -28.40
N GLU A 569 -24.30 -0.32 -29.55
CA GLU A 569 -24.58 -1.01 -30.83
C GLU A 569 -23.40 -1.87 -31.29
N GLY A 570 -22.25 -1.80 -30.61
CA GLY A 570 -21.00 -2.44 -31.00
C GLY A 570 -20.74 -3.84 -30.41
N PHE A 571 -21.77 -4.47 -29.80
CA PHE A 571 -21.69 -5.79 -29.18
C PHE A 571 -22.66 -6.77 -29.80
#